data_d8804d70ca90faa939eeeac2700ca99f
#
_entry.id   d8804d70ca90faa939eeeac2700ca99f
#
_cell.length_a   1.000
_cell.length_b   1.000
_cell.length_c   1.000
_cell.angle_alpha   90.00
_cell.angle_beta   90.00
_cell.angle_gamma   90.00
#
_symmetry.space_group_name_H-M   'P 1'
#
loop_
_entity.id
_entity.type
_entity.pdbx_description
1 polymer ?
#
loop_
_entity_poly.entity_id
_entity_poly.type
_entity_poly.pdbx_seq_one_letter_code
_entity_poly.pdbx_strand_id
1 'polypeptide(L)' 'DDGALPVYEFLEQTGASHNPVFHVRVTALGHTADATGPSKKVASINAADALLKILAI' A
#
# COMPACT_ATOMS: atom_id res chain seq x y z
N ASP A 1 -20.92 4.81 5.76
CA ASP A 1 -20.56 5.79 4.84
C ASP A 1 -19.50 5.37 3.87
N ASP A 2 -19.59 5.93 2.76
CA ASP A 2 -18.80 5.51 1.64
C ASP A 2 -17.35 5.89 1.77
N GLY A 3 -17.03 6.83 2.58
CA GLY A 3 -15.66 7.26 2.73
C GLY A 3 -14.74 6.25 3.35
N ALA A 4 -15.27 5.12 3.80
CA ALA A 4 -14.47 4.12 4.46
C ALA A 4 -13.70 3.21 3.51
N LEU A 5 -14.00 3.26 2.21
CA LEU A 5 -13.35 2.37 1.28
C LEU A 5 -11.89 2.81 1.05
N PRO A 6 -10.94 1.89 1.14
CA PRO A 6 -9.54 2.24 0.89
C PRO A 6 -9.28 2.50 -0.58
N VAL A 7 -8.38 3.43 -0.85
CA VAL A 7 -7.95 3.75 -2.19
C VAL A 7 -6.49 3.32 -2.32
N TYR A 8 -6.21 2.46 -3.28
CA TYR A 8 -4.86 1.98 -3.51
C TYR A 8 -4.28 2.70 -4.72
N GLU A 9 -3.03 3.10 -4.60
CA GLU A 9 -2.34 3.82 -5.67
C GLU A 9 -0.99 3.17 -5.92
N PHE A 10 -0.77 2.74 -7.15
CA PHE A 10 0.53 2.24 -7.55
C PHE A 10 1.44 3.42 -7.85
N LEU A 11 2.54 3.54 -7.13
CA LEU A 11 3.43 4.69 -7.25
C LEU A 11 4.52 4.45 -8.29
N GLU A 12 5.30 3.40 -8.11
CA GLU A 12 6.39 3.12 -9.02
C GLU A 12 6.92 1.72 -8.81
N GLN A 13 7.71 1.26 -9.75
CA GLN A 13 8.43 0.00 -9.66
C GLN A 13 9.92 0.31 -9.75
N THR A 14 10.69 -0.24 -8.82
CA THR A 14 12.14 -0.08 -8.80
C THR A 14 12.79 -1.46 -8.74
N GLY A 15 14.13 -1.48 -8.74
CA GLY A 15 14.86 -2.72 -8.67
C GLY A 15 15.09 -3.36 -10.02
N ALA A 16 15.83 -4.46 -10.03
CA ALA A 16 16.13 -5.19 -11.26
C ALA A 16 14.89 -5.91 -11.78
N SER A 17 14.85 -6.18 -13.08
CA SER A 17 13.69 -6.80 -13.69
C SER A 17 13.37 -8.17 -13.11
N HIS A 18 14.38 -8.90 -12.64
CA HIS A 18 14.18 -10.22 -12.03
C HIS A 18 13.98 -10.13 -10.52
N ASN A 19 14.06 -8.94 -9.97
CA ASN A 19 13.88 -8.74 -8.52
C ASN A 19 13.26 -7.36 -8.31
N PRO A 20 12.04 -7.15 -8.81
CA PRO A 20 11.41 -5.82 -8.75
C PRO A 20 10.92 -5.49 -7.36
N VAL A 21 10.84 -4.19 -7.08
CA VAL A 21 10.22 -3.68 -5.87
C VAL A 21 9.08 -2.77 -6.31
N PHE A 22 7.87 -3.11 -5.88
CA PHE A 22 6.70 -2.31 -6.21
C PHE A 22 6.35 -1.44 -5.01
N HIS A 23 6.01 -0.19 -5.29
CA HIS A 23 5.66 0.80 -4.25
C HIS A 23 4.19 1.13 -4.37
N VAL A 24 3.45 0.95 -3.28
CA VAL A 24 2.00 1.16 -3.26
C VAL A 24 1.65 2.04 -2.06
N ARG A 25 0.70 2.93 -2.28
CA ARG A 25 0.13 3.77 -1.24
C ARG A 25 -1.33 3.42 -1.07
N VAL A 26 -1.79 3.33 0.17
CA VAL A 26 -3.21 3.16 0.46
C VAL A 26 -3.67 4.30 1.34
N THR A 27 -4.85 4.82 1.05
CA THR A 27 -5.47 5.91 1.82
C THR A 27 -6.86 5.47 2.24
N ALA A 28 -7.18 5.67 3.52
CA ALA A 28 -8.51 5.40 4.04
C ALA A 28 -8.72 6.18 5.32
N LEU A 29 -9.93 6.67 5.52
CA LEU A 29 -10.35 7.34 6.76
C LEU A 29 -9.41 8.49 7.14
N GLY A 30 -8.90 9.18 6.14
CA GLY A 30 -8.04 10.33 6.37
C GLY A 30 -6.60 9.98 6.69
N HIS A 31 -6.24 8.71 6.62
CA HIS A 31 -4.88 8.25 6.88
C HIS A 31 -4.27 7.64 5.63
N THR A 32 -2.96 7.70 5.54
CA THR A 32 -2.21 7.20 4.38
C THR A 32 -1.05 6.34 4.86
N ALA A 33 -0.82 5.24 4.16
CA ALA A 33 0.32 4.38 4.44
C ALA A 33 0.94 3.91 3.13
N ASP A 34 2.26 3.85 3.10
CA ASP A 34 3.00 3.36 1.95
C ASP A 34 3.69 2.06 2.30
N ALA A 35 3.84 1.20 1.31
CA ALA A 35 4.57 -0.04 1.53
C ALA A 35 5.14 -0.54 0.21
N THR A 36 6.01 -1.52 0.32
CA THR A 36 6.66 -2.10 -0.84
C THR A 36 6.53 -3.61 -0.79
N GLY A 37 6.78 -4.24 -1.93
CA GLY A 37 6.77 -5.69 -2.00
C GLY A 37 7.25 -6.17 -3.36
N PRO A 38 7.48 -7.49 -3.50
CA PRO A 38 7.98 -8.06 -4.74
C PRO A 38 6.93 -8.12 -5.85
N SER A 39 5.69 -7.81 -5.54
CA SER A 39 4.63 -7.73 -6.54
C SER A 39 3.62 -6.68 -6.08
N LYS A 40 2.77 -6.24 -7.01
CA LYS A 40 1.72 -5.28 -6.66
C LYS A 40 0.81 -5.84 -5.57
N LYS A 41 0.48 -7.13 -5.66
CA LYS A 41 -0.39 -7.75 -4.67
C LYS A 41 0.24 -7.71 -3.29
N VAL A 42 1.51 -8.13 -3.18
CA VAL A 42 2.19 -8.14 -1.89
C VAL A 42 2.38 -6.72 -1.36
N ALA A 43 2.74 -5.78 -2.23
CA ALA A 43 2.89 -4.39 -1.82
C ALA A 43 1.56 -3.84 -1.31
N SER A 44 0.45 -4.16 -1.96
CA SER A 44 -0.87 -3.72 -1.54
C SER A 44 -1.25 -4.31 -0.18
N ILE A 45 -0.97 -5.60 0.02
CA ILE A 45 -1.22 -6.24 1.31
C ILE A 45 -0.39 -5.57 2.41
N ASN A 46 0.88 -5.32 2.12
CA ASN A 46 1.75 -4.67 3.10
C ASN A 46 1.29 -3.25 3.42
N ALA A 47 0.82 -2.51 2.42
CA ALA A 47 0.29 -1.17 2.63
C ALA A 47 -0.96 -1.20 3.49
N ALA A 48 -1.86 -2.14 3.22
CA ALA A 48 -3.08 -2.28 4.01
C ALA A 48 -2.74 -2.63 5.46
N ASP A 49 -1.78 -3.52 5.66
CA ASP A 49 -1.37 -3.89 7.01
C ASP A 49 -0.78 -2.70 7.76
N ALA A 50 0.03 -1.91 7.09
CA ALA A 50 0.60 -0.71 7.71
C ALA A 50 -0.49 0.29 8.08
N LEU A 51 -1.49 0.45 7.22
CA LEU A 51 -2.59 1.36 7.52
C LEU A 51 -3.42 0.86 8.70
N LEU A 52 -3.67 -0.44 8.77
CA LEU A 52 -4.41 -1.01 9.89
C LEU A 52 -3.71 -0.76 11.21
N LYS A 53 -2.38 -0.81 11.23
CA LYS A 53 -1.62 -0.51 12.43
C LYS A 53 -1.80 0.94 12.86
N ILE A 54 -1.88 1.85 11.90
CA ILE A 54 -2.12 3.25 12.18
C ILE A 54 -3.53 3.43 12.77
N LEU A 55 -4.52 2.78 12.16
CA LEU A 55 -5.90 2.92 12.58
C LEU A 55 -6.19 2.23 13.91
N ALA A 56 -5.39 1.23 14.27
CA ALA A 56 -5.60 0.48 15.49
C ALA A 56 -5.07 1.17 16.74
N ILE A 57 -4.35 2.26 16.60
CA ILE A 57 -3.80 3.00 17.74
C ILE A 57 -4.85 3.93 18.42
#